data_09cdb1ef872582b11e6c336221689cf8
#
_entry.id   09cdb1ef872582b11e6c336221689cf8
#
_cell.length_a   1.000
_cell.length_b   1.000
_cell.length_c   1.000
_cell.angle_alpha   90.00
_cell.angle_beta   90.00
_cell.angle_gamma   90.00
#
_symmetry.space_group_name_H-M   'P 1'
#
loop_
_entity.id
_entity.type
_entity.pdbx_description
1 polymer ?
#
loop_
_entity_poly.entity_id
_entity_poly.type
_entity_poly.pdbx_seq_one_letter_code
_entity_poly.pdbx_strand_id
1 'polypeptide(L)'
;MYLNIHSETLQNKFNSAQQRKALCWLSFFHILVIASSNYLVQIPFDIFGFHTTWGAFTFPFIFLTTDLTIRVFGASLARRIIFVVMIPALLFSYSISVVFFEGHWMGFSALCDFNSFVFRIALASFAAYLVGQLMDITVFNYLRKNKAWWVAPSASAVLGNGIDTIVFFAIAFYQSNDEFMANHWIEIAAIDYSFKILICGLFFLPLYGIILNFILKKLLIKSL
;
A
#
# COMPACT_ATOMS: atom_id res chain seq x y z
N MET A 1 8.19 9.58 -24.66
CA MET A 1 8.44 11.02 -24.86
C MET A 1 7.53 11.91 -24.00
N TYR A 2 6.34 11.45 -23.58
CA TYR A 2 5.41 12.23 -22.74
C TYR A 2 5.65 12.14 -21.22
N LEU A 3 6.49 11.23 -20.75
CA LEU A 3 6.71 10.92 -19.35
C LEU A 3 7.45 12.01 -18.53
N ASN A 4 7.99 13.04 -19.21
CA ASN A 4 8.75 14.12 -18.60
C ASN A 4 7.95 15.45 -18.48
N ILE A 5 6.63 15.41 -18.57
CA ILE A 5 5.80 16.61 -18.37
C ILE A 5 5.90 17.02 -16.90
N HIS A 6 6.26 18.29 -16.65
CA HIS A 6 6.37 18.84 -15.31
C HIS A 6 5.06 18.66 -14.53
N SER A 7 5.15 17.95 -13.43
CA SER A 7 4.00 17.59 -12.56
C SER A 7 3.21 18.80 -12.03
N GLU A 8 3.82 19.98 -11.98
CA GLU A 8 3.15 21.23 -11.56
C GLU A 8 2.04 21.67 -12.53
N THR A 9 2.21 21.38 -13.83
CA THR A 9 1.20 21.72 -14.84
C THR A 9 -0.04 20.82 -14.78
N LEU A 10 0.08 19.60 -14.24
CA LEU A 10 -1.06 18.68 -14.09
C LEU A 10 -1.94 19.02 -12.89
N GLN A 11 -1.34 19.42 -11.76
CA GLN A 11 -2.09 19.75 -10.54
C GLN A 11 -3.07 20.90 -10.72
N ASN A 12 -2.70 21.91 -11.51
CA ASN A 12 -3.52 23.09 -11.77
C ASN A 12 -4.69 22.82 -12.76
N LYS A 13 -4.75 21.63 -13.38
CA LYS A 13 -5.84 21.27 -14.31
C LYS A 13 -7.09 20.74 -13.64
N PHE A 14 -7.04 20.37 -12.35
CA PHE A 14 -8.14 19.74 -11.65
C PHE A 14 -8.87 20.75 -10.73
N ASN A 15 -10.19 20.87 -10.93
CA ASN A 15 -11.02 21.67 -10.04
C ASN A 15 -11.30 20.94 -8.70
N SER A 16 -11.83 21.66 -7.71
CA SER A 16 -12.09 21.13 -6.36
C SER A 16 -13.07 19.94 -6.37
N ALA A 17 -14.02 19.90 -7.30
CA ALA A 17 -14.97 18.79 -7.42
C ALA A 17 -14.29 17.52 -7.94
N GLN A 18 -13.38 17.64 -8.91
CA GLN A 18 -12.59 16.53 -9.44
C GLN A 18 -11.63 15.98 -8.39
N GLN A 19 -11.00 16.85 -7.61
CA GLN A 19 -10.12 16.43 -6.50
C GLN A 19 -10.91 15.71 -5.41
N ARG A 20 -12.12 16.15 -5.05
CA ARG A 20 -13.00 15.45 -4.09
C ARG A 20 -13.44 14.09 -4.61
N LYS A 21 -13.81 14.00 -5.89
CA LYS A 21 -14.16 12.71 -6.51
C LYS A 21 -12.98 11.75 -6.50
N ALA A 22 -11.77 12.23 -6.83
CA ALA A 22 -10.55 11.44 -6.77
C ALA A 22 -10.26 10.98 -5.33
N LEU A 23 -10.39 11.88 -4.34
CA LEU A 23 -10.23 11.54 -2.92
C LEU A 23 -11.15 10.37 -2.53
N CYS A 24 -12.45 10.43 -2.83
CA CYS A 24 -13.40 9.38 -2.48
C CYS A 24 -13.05 8.03 -3.13
N TRP A 25 -12.81 8.00 -4.44
CA TRP A 25 -12.51 6.75 -5.15
C TRP A 25 -11.17 6.14 -4.76
N LEU A 26 -10.13 6.96 -4.62
CA LEU A 26 -8.81 6.49 -4.22
C LEU A 26 -8.82 6.01 -2.76
N SER A 27 -9.52 6.72 -1.86
CA SER A 27 -9.68 6.27 -0.48
C SER A 27 -10.42 4.93 -0.39
N PHE A 28 -11.51 4.77 -1.15
CA PHE A 28 -12.22 3.49 -1.22
C PHE A 28 -11.32 2.36 -1.71
N PHE A 29 -10.55 2.60 -2.77
CA PHE A 29 -9.60 1.62 -3.30
C PHE A 29 -8.53 1.24 -2.27
N HIS A 30 -7.95 2.23 -1.56
CA HIS A 30 -6.97 1.97 -0.49
C HIS A 30 -7.56 1.11 0.63
N ILE A 31 -8.79 1.43 1.12
CA ILE A 31 -9.46 0.64 2.16
C ILE A 31 -9.65 -0.81 1.69
N LEU A 32 -10.12 -1.00 0.46
CA LEU A 32 -10.34 -2.32 -0.11
C LEU A 32 -9.03 -3.12 -0.20
N VAL A 33 -7.96 -2.51 -0.68
CA VAL A 33 -6.66 -3.19 -0.80
C VAL A 33 -6.08 -3.52 0.58
N ILE A 34 -6.14 -2.59 1.54
CA ILE A 34 -5.65 -2.83 2.92
C ILE A 34 -6.41 -3.98 3.57
N ALA A 35 -7.74 -3.96 3.50
CA ALA A 35 -8.57 -5.01 4.09
C ALA A 35 -8.30 -6.37 3.43
N SER A 36 -8.19 -6.41 2.11
CA SER A 36 -7.85 -7.63 1.36
C SER A 36 -6.45 -8.14 1.73
N SER A 37 -5.46 -7.25 1.81
CA SER A 37 -4.08 -7.62 2.17
C SER A 37 -3.99 -8.19 3.58
N ASN A 38 -4.68 -7.59 4.54
CA ASN A 38 -4.66 -8.06 5.93
C ASN A 38 -5.41 -9.41 6.12
N TYR A 39 -6.42 -9.66 5.30
CA TYR A 39 -7.02 -10.99 5.23
C TYR A 39 -6.05 -11.99 4.60
N LEU A 40 -5.45 -11.64 3.46
CA LEU A 40 -4.55 -12.50 2.71
C LEU A 40 -3.23 -12.77 3.43
N VAL A 41 -2.79 -11.90 4.34
CA VAL A 41 -1.59 -12.14 5.16
C VAL A 41 -1.76 -13.29 6.15
N GLN A 42 -2.99 -13.66 6.48
CA GLN A 42 -3.31 -14.81 7.32
C GLN A 42 -3.18 -16.15 6.57
N ILE A 43 -3.00 -16.13 5.26
CA ILE A 43 -2.92 -17.32 4.40
C ILE A 43 -1.47 -17.45 3.92
N PRO A 44 -0.63 -18.20 4.66
CA PRO A 44 0.74 -18.45 4.25
C PRO A 44 0.79 -19.44 3.09
N PHE A 45 1.86 -19.40 2.32
CA PHE A 45 2.19 -20.39 1.32
C PHE A 45 3.71 -20.46 1.14
N ASP A 46 4.18 -21.59 0.58
CA ASP A 46 5.58 -21.85 0.36
C ASP A 46 5.95 -21.77 -1.12
N ILE A 47 7.01 -21.02 -1.43
CA ILE A 47 7.62 -21.01 -2.76
C ILE A 47 9.09 -21.38 -2.63
N PHE A 48 9.50 -22.49 -3.23
CA PHE A 48 10.89 -22.97 -3.24
C PHE A 48 11.53 -23.07 -1.84
N GLY A 49 10.72 -23.40 -0.80
CA GLY A 49 11.17 -23.48 0.59
C GLY A 49 11.21 -22.14 1.34
N PHE A 50 10.72 -21.07 0.73
CA PHE A 50 10.55 -19.76 1.38
C PHE A 50 9.11 -19.55 1.81
N HIS A 51 8.93 -19.20 3.07
CA HIS A 51 7.60 -18.88 3.63
C HIS A 51 7.23 -17.44 3.31
N THR A 52 6.06 -17.23 2.71
CA THR A 52 5.49 -15.90 2.45
C THR A 52 3.98 -15.95 2.60
N THR A 53 3.29 -14.85 2.34
CA THR A 53 1.82 -14.77 2.42
C THR A 53 1.23 -14.16 1.15
N TRP A 54 -0.03 -14.45 0.84
CA TRP A 54 -0.72 -13.84 -0.29
C TRP A 54 -0.86 -12.31 -0.17
N GLY A 55 -0.73 -11.77 1.04
CA GLY A 55 -0.70 -10.32 1.28
C GLY A 55 0.43 -9.60 0.55
N ALA A 56 1.59 -10.26 0.36
CA ALA A 56 2.73 -9.68 -0.35
C ALA A 56 2.42 -9.27 -1.80
N PHE A 57 1.43 -9.89 -2.45
CA PHE A 57 1.04 -9.56 -3.83
C PHE A 57 0.05 -8.40 -3.92
N THR A 58 -0.75 -8.16 -2.88
CA THR A 58 -1.81 -7.15 -2.91
C THR A 58 -1.35 -5.81 -2.37
N PHE A 59 -0.53 -5.80 -1.34
CA PHE A 59 -0.08 -4.57 -0.68
C PHE A 59 0.64 -3.56 -1.60
N PRO A 60 1.49 -3.97 -2.57
CA PRO A 60 2.14 -3.04 -3.49
C PRO A 60 1.20 -2.19 -4.35
N PHE A 61 -0.08 -2.59 -4.53
CA PHE A 61 -1.08 -1.75 -5.22
C PHE A 61 -1.32 -0.42 -4.52
N ILE A 62 -1.13 -0.34 -3.20
CA ILE A 62 -1.26 0.90 -2.42
C ILE A 62 -0.16 1.87 -2.86
N PHE A 63 1.09 1.43 -2.90
CA PHE A 63 2.22 2.26 -3.32
C PHE A 63 2.06 2.77 -4.75
N LEU A 64 1.68 1.88 -5.69
CA LEU A 64 1.37 2.26 -7.06
C LEU A 64 0.31 3.37 -7.13
N THR A 65 -0.78 3.23 -6.36
CA THR A 65 -1.87 4.20 -6.33
C THR A 65 -1.43 5.52 -5.71
N THR A 66 -0.63 5.47 -4.65
CA THR A 66 -0.05 6.66 -4.00
C THR A 66 0.88 7.40 -4.94
N ASP A 67 1.79 6.71 -5.61
CA ASP A 67 2.73 7.29 -6.57
C ASP A 67 2.02 7.98 -7.74
N LEU A 68 1.01 7.33 -8.32
CA LEU A 68 0.18 7.93 -9.37
C LEU A 68 -0.59 9.15 -8.84
N THR A 69 -1.09 9.08 -7.61
CA THR A 69 -1.78 10.21 -6.97
C THR A 69 -0.84 11.40 -6.80
N ILE A 70 0.39 11.18 -6.32
CA ILE A 70 1.37 12.25 -6.15
C ILE A 70 1.76 12.85 -7.50
N ARG A 71 1.92 12.02 -8.51
CA ARG A 71 2.30 12.46 -9.85
C ARG A 71 1.21 13.32 -10.49
N VAL A 72 -0.05 12.94 -10.34
CA VAL A 72 -1.19 13.59 -11.02
C VAL A 72 -1.80 14.72 -10.20
N PHE A 73 -2.03 14.51 -8.90
CA PHE A 73 -2.76 15.43 -8.02
C PHE A 73 -1.86 16.11 -6.98
N GLY A 74 -0.65 15.61 -6.77
CA GLY A 74 0.30 16.13 -5.79
C GLY A 74 0.26 15.47 -4.43
N ALA A 75 1.32 15.69 -3.65
CA ALA A 75 1.52 15.09 -2.34
C ALA A 75 0.46 15.51 -1.30
N SER A 76 -0.15 16.68 -1.46
CA SER A 76 -1.22 17.15 -0.55
C SER A 76 -2.45 16.24 -0.59
N LEU A 77 -2.90 15.84 -1.79
CA LEU A 77 -4.04 14.91 -1.92
C LEU A 77 -3.67 13.52 -1.42
N ALA A 78 -2.48 13.02 -1.73
CA ALA A 78 -2.01 11.73 -1.26
C ALA A 78 -2.00 11.64 0.28
N ARG A 79 -1.48 12.66 0.98
CA ARG A 79 -1.53 12.73 2.45
C ARG A 79 -2.97 12.72 2.99
N ARG A 80 -3.88 13.48 2.35
CA ARG A 80 -5.30 13.48 2.74
C ARG A 80 -5.94 12.10 2.61
N ILE A 81 -5.62 11.36 1.55
CA ILE A 81 -6.09 9.97 1.37
C ILE A 81 -5.64 9.12 2.54
N ILE A 82 -4.35 9.15 2.90
CA ILE A 82 -3.82 8.37 4.03
C ILE A 82 -4.62 8.66 5.31
N PHE A 83 -4.79 9.92 5.70
CA PHE A 83 -5.50 10.29 6.91
C PHE A 83 -7.00 9.95 6.89
N VAL A 84 -7.65 10.00 5.73
CA VAL A 84 -9.06 9.62 5.58
C VAL A 84 -9.23 8.10 5.64
N VAL A 85 -8.27 7.35 5.10
CA VAL A 85 -8.32 5.89 4.97
C VAL A 85 -7.97 5.18 6.28
N MET A 86 -7.06 5.73 7.08
CA MET A 86 -6.41 5.01 8.18
C MET A 86 -7.38 4.43 9.21
N ILE A 87 -8.39 5.17 9.66
CA ILE A 87 -9.36 4.69 10.65
C ILE A 87 -10.36 3.69 10.04
N PRO A 88 -11.05 4.02 8.91
CA PRO A 88 -11.90 3.03 8.26
C PRO A 88 -11.15 1.75 7.88
N ALA A 89 -9.93 1.84 7.36
CA ALA A 89 -9.16 0.66 7.00
C ALA A 89 -8.84 -0.23 8.21
N LEU A 90 -8.49 0.35 9.36
CA LEU A 90 -8.27 -0.39 10.60
C LEU A 90 -9.53 -1.17 11.01
N LEU A 91 -10.70 -0.50 11.02
CA LEU A 91 -11.96 -1.12 11.42
C LEU A 91 -12.40 -2.22 10.46
N PHE A 92 -12.36 -1.95 9.15
CA PHE A 92 -12.71 -2.93 8.12
C PHE A 92 -11.74 -4.12 8.12
N SER A 93 -10.45 -3.87 8.22
CA SER A 93 -9.41 -4.88 8.27
C SER A 93 -9.63 -5.82 9.47
N TYR A 94 -9.81 -5.27 10.67
CA TYR A 94 -10.10 -6.05 11.86
C TYR A 94 -11.39 -6.89 11.68
N SER A 95 -12.48 -6.24 11.25
CA SER A 95 -13.76 -6.92 11.10
C SER A 95 -13.72 -8.08 10.09
N ILE A 96 -13.10 -7.87 8.93
CA ILE A 96 -12.95 -8.91 7.91
C ILE A 96 -12.07 -10.04 8.43
N SER A 97 -10.95 -9.72 9.09
CA SER A 97 -10.00 -10.72 9.59
C SER A 97 -10.54 -11.54 10.77
N VAL A 98 -11.51 -11.02 11.53
CA VAL A 98 -12.21 -11.78 12.57
C VAL A 98 -13.29 -12.68 11.97
N VAL A 99 -14.08 -12.14 11.03
CA VAL A 99 -15.16 -12.89 10.37
C VAL A 99 -14.63 -14.02 9.49
N PHE A 100 -13.47 -13.82 8.87
CA PHE A 100 -12.74 -14.79 8.03
C PHE A 100 -11.39 -15.11 8.66
N PHE A 101 -11.39 -15.83 9.77
CA PHE A 101 -10.15 -16.15 10.48
C PHE A 101 -9.45 -17.36 9.83
N GLU A 102 -8.18 -17.22 9.50
CA GLU A 102 -7.35 -18.27 8.86
C GLU A 102 -8.01 -18.91 7.61
N GLY A 103 -8.71 -18.13 6.83
CA GLY A 103 -9.39 -18.59 5.62
C GLY A 103 -10.76 -19.24 5.85
N HIS A 104 -11.21 -19.37 7.10
CA HIS A 104 -12.48 -19.98 7.47
C HIS A 104 -13.54 -18.93 7.84
N TRP A 105 -14.79 -19.16 7.40
CA TRP A 105 -15.93 -18.33 7.79
C TRP A 105 -16.32 -18.60 9.24
N MET A 106 -16.08 -17.66 10.14
CA MET A 106 -16.42 -17.76 11.57
C MET A 106 -17.81 -17.20 11.90
N GLY A 107 -18.45 -16.51 10.95
CA GLY A 107 -19.73 -15.84 11.14
C GLY A 107 -19.61 -14.46 11.79
N PHE A 108 -20.70 -13.68 11.72
CA PHE A 108 -20.74 -12.34 12.31
C PHE A 108 -20.74 -12.34 13.84
N SER A 109 -21.12 -13.45 14.47
CA SER A 109 -21.05 -13.62 15.94
C SER A 109 -19.61 -13.51 16.47
N ALA A 110 -18.61 -13.86 15.67
CA ALA A 110 -17.21 -13.71 16.06
C ALA A 110 -16.82 -12.26 16.37
N LEU A 111 -17.55 -11.25 15.85
CA LEU A 111 -17.32 -9.84 16.18
C LEU A 111 -17.73 -9.46 17.61
N CYS A 112 -18.50 -10.30 18.30
CA CYS A 112 -18.89 -10.05 19.71
C CYS A 112 -17.74 -10.35 20.66
N ASP A 113 -16.77 -11.17 20.26
CA ASP A 113 -15.61 -11.52 21.05
C ASP A 113 -14.37 -10.78 20.54
N PHE A 114 -13.61 -10.18 21.48
CA PHE A 114 -12.39 -9.45 21.12
C PHE A 114 -11.26 -10.42 20.80
N ASN A 115 -10.82 -10.45 19.53
CA ASN A 115 -9.67 -11.23 19.11
C ASN A 115 -8.39 -10.38 19.20
N SER A 116 -7.59 -10.57 20.27
CA SER A 116 -6.38 -9.82 20.53
C SER A 116 -5.28 -10.03 19.48
N PHE A 117 -5.18 -11.23 18.91
CA PHE A 117 -4.20 -11.56 17.87
C PHE A 117 -4.52 -10.80 16.57
N VAL A 118 -5.77 -10.89 16.11
CA VAL A 118 -6.23 -10.16 14.91
C VAL A 118 -6.12 -8.64 15.12
N PHE A 119 -6.46 -8.14 16.32
CA PHE A 119 -6.32 -6.72 16.62
C PHE A 119 -4.86 -6.25 16.57
N ARG A 120 -3.93 -7.05 17.07
CA ARG A 120 -2.49 -6.76 16.99
C ARG A 120 -2.00 -6.68 15.55
N ILE A 121 -2.43 -7.59 14.68
CA ILE A 121 -2.12 -7.56 13.23
C ILE A 121 -2.71 -6.31 12.58
N ALA A 122 -3.98 -5.98 12.86
CA ALA A 122 -4.62 -4.80 12.32
C ALA A 122 -3.92 -3.50 12.76
N LEU A 123 -3.52 -3.41 14.03
CA LEU A 123 -2.76 -2.28 14.58
C LEU A 123 -1.37 -2.17 13.96
N ALA A 124 -0.68 -3.30 13.78
CA ALA A 124 0.61 -3.36 13.09
C ALA A 124 0.50 -2.84 11.65
N SER A 125 -0.52 -3.29 10.92
CA SER A 125 -0.81 -2.84 9.57
C SER A 125 -1.13 -1.34 9.52
N PHE A 126 -1.90 -0.83 10.48
CA PHE A 126 -2.19 0.60 10.59
C PHE A 126 -0.91 1.43 10.78
N ALA A 127 -0.04 1.04 11.71
CA ALA A 127 1.21 1.74 11.98
C ALA A 127 2.16 1.68 10.77
N ALA A 128 2.32 0.49 10.17
CA ALA A 128 3.15 0.26 8.99
C ALA A 128 2.64 1.09 7.80
N TYR A 129 1.34 1.04 7.51
CA TYR A 129 0.72 1.85 6.46
C TYR A 129 0.98 3.34 6.65
N LEU A 130 0.79 3.87 7.87
CA LEU A 130 1.00 5.28 8.15
C LEU A 130 2.45 5.70 7.90
N VAL A 131 3.40 4.99 8.50
CA VAL A 131 4.83 5.35 8.42
C VAL A 131 5.38 5.07 7.02
N GLY A 132 5.06 3.91 6.44
CA GLY A 132 5.50 3.51 5.10
C GLY A 132 5.00 4.48 4.02
N GLN A 133 3.71 4.85 4.06
CA GLN A 133 3.12 5.78 3.09
C GLN A 133 3.63 7.21 3.24
N LEU A 134 3.85 7.70 4.46
CA LEU A 134 4.43 9.03 4.66
C LEU A 134 5.87 9.10 4.15
N MET A 135 6.65 8.03 4.35
CA MET A 135 7.99 7.90 3.79
C MET A 135 7.94 7.86 2.26
N ASP A 136 7.09 7.02 1.69
CA ASP A 136 6.88 6.90 0.25
C ASP A 136 6.55 8.26 -0.39
N ILE A 137 5.54 8.97 0.13
CA ILE A 137 5.16 10.30 -0.36
C ILE A 137 6.34 11.28 -0.29
N THR A 138 7.12 11.23 0.78
CA THR A 138 8.25 12.17 0.99
C THR A 138 9.34 11.90 -0.04
N VAL A 139 9.75 10.65 -0.19
CA VAL A 139 10.79 10.22 -1.14
C VAL A 139 10.33 10.49 -2.58
N PHE A 140 9.13 10.04 -2.93
CA PHE A 140 8.58 10.25 -4.26
C PHE A 140 8.47 11.74 -4.60
N ASN A 141 7.91 12.56 -3.71
CA ASN A 141 7.74 13.98 -3.95
C ASN A 141 9.07 14.71 -4.12
N TYR A 142 10.11 14.29 -3.41
CA TYR A 142 11.46 14.82 -3.58
C TYR A 142 12.06 14.43 -4.94
N LEU A 143 11.93 13.16 -5.32
CA LEU A 143 12.57 12.62 -6.52
C LEU A 143 11.76 12.79 -7.81
N ARG A 144 10.46 13.07 -7.76
CA ARG A 144 9.60 13.21 -8.96
C ARG A 144 10.03 14.32 -9.93
N LYS A 145 10.89 15.22 -9.49
CA LYS A 145 11.48 16.28 -10.34
C LYS A 145 12.63 15.76 -11.21
N ASN A 146 13.09 14.54 -10.99
CA ASN A 146 14.12 13.91 -11.79
C ASN A 146 13.65 13.71 -13.23
N LYS A 147 14.58 13.82 -14.19
CA LYS A 147 14.29 13.62 -15.62
C LYS A 147 13.84 12.19 -15.93
N ALA A 148 14.37 11.21 -15.22
CA ALA A 148 13.98 9.81 -15.38
C ALA A 148 12.70 9.51 -14.59
N TRP A 149 11.64 9.15 -15.29
CA TRP A 149 10.30 8.91 -14.72
C TRP A 149 10.26 7.77 -13.68
N TRP A 150 11.14 6.78 -13.81
CA TRP A 150 11.20 5.57 -12.98
C TRP A 150 11.94 5.76 -11.65
N VAL A 151 12.79 6.79 -11.53
CA VAL A 151 13.62 7.01 -10.32
C VAL A 151 12.75 7.25 -9.09
N ALA A 152 11.74 8.10 -9.19
CA ALA A 152 10.86 8.39 -8.06
C ALA A 152 10.09 7.14 -7.58
N PRO A 153 9.32 6.43 -8.44
CA PRO A 153 8.58 5.25 -7.98
C PRO A 153 9.49 4.09 -7.53
N SER A 154 10.69 3.94 -8.11
CA SER A 154 11.62 2.89 -7.67
C SER A 154 12.19 3.17 -6.29
N ALA A 155 12.64 4.39 -6.04
CA ALA A 155 13.24 4.74 -4.74
C ALA A 155 12.18 4.80 -3.63
N SER A 156 10.99 5.34 -3.92
CA SER A 156 9.89 5.36 -2.95
C SER A 156 9.42 3.96 -2.59
N ALA A 157 9.28 3.06 -3.58
CA ALA A 157 8.91 1.67 -3.36
C ALA A 157 9.94 0.93 -2.48
N VAL A 158 11.23 1.09 -2.75
CA VAL A 158 12.29 0.46 -1.94
C VAL A 158 12.23 0.93 -0.49
N LEU A 159 12.21 2.23 -0.25
CA LEU A 159 12.24 2.79 1.11
C LEU A 159 10.88 2.63 1.82
N GLY A 160 9.78 2.89 1.12
CA GLY A 160 8.43 2.79 1.67
C GLY A 160 8.08 1.36 2.08
N ASN A 161 8.28 0.38 1.18
CA ASN A 161 8.06 -1.04 1.50
C ASN A 161 9.01 -1.55 2.58
N GLY A 162 10.27 -1.09 2.61
CA GLY A 162 11.22 -1.50 3.64
C GLY A 162 10.77 -1.09 5.04
N ILE A 163 10.40 0.17 5.21
CA ILE A 163 9.91 0.69 6.49
C ILE A 163 8.57 0.05 6.86
N ASP A 164 7.63 -0.04 5.90
CA ASP A 164 6.35 -0.71 6.09
C ASP A 164 6.54 -2.13 6.61
N THR A 165 7.37 -2.93 5.96
CA THR A 165 7.61 -4.33 6.33
C THR A 165 8.24 -4.43 7.72
N ILE A 166 9.27 -3.65 8.03
CA ILE A 166 9.93 -3.69 9.35
C ILE A 166 8.95 -3.30 10.46
N VAL A 167 8.19 -2.22 10.28
CA VAL A 167 7.21 -1.75 11.27
C VAL A 167 6.11 -2.79 11.48
N PHE A 168 5.58 -3.35 10.37
CA PHE A 168 4.54 -4.37 10.44
C PHE A 168 4.99 -5.59 11.22
N PHE A 169 6.07 -6.24 10.81
CA PHE A 169 6.54 -7.49 11.43
C PHE A 169 7.00 -7.29 12.86
N ALA A 170 7.64 -6.16 13.17
CA ALA A 170 8.04 -5.84 14.54
C ALA A 170 6.84 -5.70 15.48
N ILE A 171 5.78 -4.98 15.07
CA ILE A 171 4.60 -4.78 15.93
C ILE A 171 3.76 -6.05 15.98
N ALA A 172 3.55 -6.74 14.83
CA ALA A 172 2.70 -7.91 14.76
C ALA A 172 3.29 -9.11 15.53
N PHE A 173 4.59 -9.36 15.38
CA PHE A 173 5.16 -10.66 15.75
C PHE A 173 6.28 -10.61 16.79
N TYR A 174 6.96 -9.48 17.02
CA TYR A 174 7.95 -9.42 18.07
C TYR A 174 7.32 -9.71 19.44
N GLN A 175 7.79 -10.75 20.14
CA GLN A 175 7.23 -11.26 21.40
C GLN A 175 5.70 -11.52 21.31
N SER A 176 5.24 -12.11 20.21
CA SER A 176 3.86 -12.56 20.06
C SER A 176 3.65 -13.91 20.75
N ASN A 177 2.36 -14.29 20.93
CA ASN A 177 2.01 -15.60 21.45
C ASN A 177 2.23 -16.73 20.43
N ASP A 178 2.43 -16.40 19.17
CA ASP A 178 2.87 -17.33 18.13
C ASP A 178 4.39 -17.49 18.22
N GLU A 179 4.85 -18.57 18.81
CA GLU A 179 6.29 -18.83 19.04
C GLU A 179 7.09 -18.92 17.75
N PHE A 180 6.52 -19.49 16.68
CA PHE A 180 7.20 -19.60 15.39
C PHE A 180 7.44 -18.21 14.80
N MET A 181 6.40 -17.40 14.70
CA MET A 181 6.49 -16.02 14.18
C MET A 181 7.36 -15.14 15.07
N ALA A 182 7.27 -15.29 16.39
CA ALA A 182 8.07 -14.50 17.35
C ALA A 182 9.59 -14.77 17.20
N ASN A 183 9.97 -16.01 16.89
CA ASN A 183 11.37 -16.38 16.74
C ASN A 183 11.94 -16.09 15.33
N HIS A 184 11.10 -16.08 14.29
CA HIS A 184 11.53 -15.98 12.88
C HIS A 184 11.08 -14.69 12.18
N TRP A 185 10.46 -13.73 12.89
CA TRP A 185 9.86 -12.54 12.28
C TRP A 185 10.84 -11.72 11.42
N ILE A 186 12.13 -11.65 11.79
CA ILE A 186 13.14 -10.90 11.02
C ILE A 186 13.41 -11.59 9.68
N GLU A 187 13.56 -12.92 9.70
CA GLU A 187 13.78 -13.72 8.48
C GLU A 187 12.57 -13.61 7.55
N ILE A 188 11.36 -13.80 8.10
CA ILE A 188 10.11 -13.72 7.35
C ILE A 188 9.93 -12.30 6.78
N ALA A 189 10.24 -11.25 7.56
CA ALA A 189 10.20 -9.87 7.10
C ALA A 189 11.17 -9.62 5.95
N ALA A 190 12.40 -10.16 6.01
CA ALA A 190 13.38 -10.01 4.94
C ALA A 190 12.94 -10.70 3.65
N ILE A 191 12.34 -11.89 3.75
CA ILE A 191 11.77 -12.62 2.62
C ILE A 191 10.59 -11.87 2.03
N ASP A 192 9.62 -11.45 2.86
CA ASP A 192 8.45 -10.65 2.43
C ASP A 192 8.88 -9.36 1.71
N TYR A 193 9.83 -8.63 2.27
CA TYR A 193 10.39 -7.44 1.64
C TYR A 193 11.04 -7.75 0.29
N SER A 194 11.82 -8.81 0.19
CA SER A 194 12.48 -9.22 -1.06
C SER A 194 11.45 -9.54 -2.14
N PHE A 195 10.37 -10.25 -1.81
CA PHE A 195 9.25 -10.51 -2.71
C PHE A 195 8.53 -9.22 -3.13
N LYS A 196 8.24 -8.33 -2.20
CA LYS A 196 7.63 -7.02 -2.50
C LYS A 196 8.46 -6.22 -3.50
N ILE A 197 9.78 -6.13 -3.29
CA ILE A 197 10.70 -5.42 -4.21
C ILE A 197 10.74 -6.08 -5.59
N LEU A 198 10.80 -7.39 -5.64
CA LEU A 198 10.79 -8.15 -6.90
C LEU A 198 9.50 -7.89 -7.68
N ILE A 199 8.35 -7.98 -7.02
CA ILE A 199 7.03 -7.71 -7.62
C ILE A 199 6.92 -6.25 -8.05
N CYS A 200 7.37 -5.30 -7.21
CA CYS A 200 7.39 -3.89 -7.55
C CYS A 200 8.24 -3.62 -8.81
N GLY A 201 9.42 -4.21 -8.92
CA GLY A 201 10.31 -4.03 -10.06
C GLY A 201 9.77 -4.66 -11.35
N LEU A 202 9.26 -5.89 -11.28
CA LEU A 202 8.83 -6.64 -12.45
C LEU A 202 7.44 -6.26 -12.96
N PHE A 203 6.51 -5.93 -12.08
CA PHE A 203 5.10 -5.69 -12.43
C PHE A 203 4.66 -4.25 -12.21
N PHE A 204 4.90 -3.70 -11.02
CA PHE A 204 4.33 -2.40 -10.65
C PHE A 204 5.05 -1.23 -11.31
N LEU A 205 6.35 -1.28 -11.47
CA LEU A 205 7.09 -0.22 -12.15
C LEU A 205 6.73 -0.13 -13.65
N PRO A 206 6.69 -1.24 -14.43
CA PRO A 206 6.16 -1.21 -15.79
C PRO A 206 4.71 -0.75 -15.86
N LEU A 207 3.84 -1.25 -14.95
CA LEU A 207 2.43 -0.88 -14.89
C LEU A 207 2.25 0.61 -14.60
N TYR A 208 3.03 1.17 -13.68
CA TYR A 208 3.07 2.60 -13.40
C TYR A 208 3.37 3.40 -14.67
N GLY A 209 4.39 3.00 -15.44
CA GLY A 209 4.77 3.66 -16.70
C GLY A 209 3.64 3.62 -17.74
N ILE A 210 2.96 2.48 -17.88
CA ILE A 210 1.84 2.30 -18.80
C ILE A 210 0.66 3.19 -18.40
N ILE A 211 0.24 3.14 -17.14
CA ILE A 211 -0.90 3.91 -16.62
C ILE A 211 -0.59 5.41 -16.70
N LEU A 212 0.60 5.82 -16.29
CA LEU A 212 1.01 7.22 -16.37
C LEU A 212 0.95 7.73 -17.81
N ASN A 213 1.48 6.97 -18.77
CA ASN A 213 1.44 7.34 -20.19
C ASN A 213 -0.01 7.47 -20.71
N PHE A 214 -0.89 6.54 -20.31
CA PHE A 214 -2.31 6.60 -20.67
C PHE A 214 -3.00 7.85 -20.09
N ILE A 215 -2.78 8.15 -18.81
CA ILE A 215 -3.34 9.34 -18.14
C ILE A 215 -2.85 10.62 -18.83
N LEU A 216 -1.56 10.72 -19.10
CA LEU A 216 -0.96 11.89 -19.76
C LEU A 216 -1.52 12.11 -21.16
N LYS A 217 -1.64 11.05 -21.97
CA LYS A 217 -2.27 11.13 -23.31
C LYS A 217 -3.70 11.66 -23.21
N LYS A 218 -4.52 11.11 -22.30
CA LYS A 218 -5.91 11.52 -22.12
C LYS A 218 -6.08 12.98 -21.65
N LEU A 219 -5.17 13.45 -20.81
CA LEU A 219 -5.16 14.83 -20.33
C LEU A 219 -4.68 15.82 -21.39
N LEU A 220 -3.74 15.44 -22.25
CA LEU A 220 -3.25 16.26 -23.36
C LEU A 220 -4.28 16.41 -24.47
N ILE A 221 -4.99 15.34 -24.82
CA ILE A 221 -6.08 15.39 -25.83
C ILE A 221 -7.23 16.31 -25.40
N LYS A 222 -7.52 16.41 -24.11
CA LYS A 222 -8.56 17.34 -23.59
C LYS A 222 -8.11 18.80 -23.48
N SER A 223 -6.84 19.09 -23.74
CA SER A 223 -6.28 20.45 -23.68
C SER A 223 -6.07 21.09 -25.07
N LEU A 224 -6.34 20.32 -26.14
CA LEU A 224 -6.47 20.77 -27.53
C LEU A 224 -7.94 20.94 -27.89
#